data_9e95dc63266c36718500f6c19729b788
#
_entry.id   9e95dc63266c36718500f6c19729b788
#
_cell.length_a   1.000
_cell.length_b   1.000
_cell.length_c   1.000
_cell.angle_alpha   90.00
_cell.angle_beta   90.00
_cell.angle_gamma   90.00
#
_symmetry.space_group_name_H-M   'P 1'
#
loop_
_entity.id
_entity.type
_entity.pdbx_description
1 polymer ?
#
loop_
_entity_poly.entity_id
_entity_poly.type
_entity_poly.pdbx_seq_one_letter_code
_entity_poly.pdbx_strand_id
1 'polypeptide(L)'
;MARYGMLINTKKCIGCYACRTACQRQNGLDPTDSFIRFEEREVGEYPSVSVEHVPLQCMHCEDAPCASVCPTGAAHIGPDGIVEVDQGRCIGCLYCMAACPYQVRNRNEKTGAVDKCRFCNVSNYTSGTEMCSCVTACPTGARIFGDLDDPDCELVKE
;
A
#
# COMPACT_ATOMS: atom_id res chain seq x y z
N MET A 1 -9.47 13.34 13.81
CA MET A 1 -8.65 13.27 12.56
C MET A 1 -8.99 11.96 11.90
N ALA A 2 -9.24 11.95 10.61
CA ALA A 2 -9.53 10.70 9.88
C ALA A 2 -8.35 9.73 9.98
N ARG A 3 -8.61 8.48 10.26
CA ARG A 3 -7.62 7.41 10.36
C ARG A 3 -7.87 6.39 9.25
N TYR A 4 -7.12 6.52 8.18
CA TYR A 4 -7.34 5.72 6.97
C TYR A 4 -6.76 4.33 7.08
N GLY A 5 -7.51 3.35 6.56
CA GLY A 5 -7.11 1.95 6.50
C GLY A 5 -7.52 1.28 5.19
N MET A 6 -6.96 0.10 4.96
CA MET A 6 -7.34 -0.76 3.85
C MET A 6 -7.45 -2.20 4.32
N LEU A 7 -8.63 -2.78 4.12
CA LEU A 7 -8.85 -4.21 4.28
C LEU A 7 -8.54 -4.92 2.96
N ILE A 8 -7.87 -6.06 3.06
CA ILE A 8 -7.62 -6.95 1.92
C ILE A 8 -8.12 -8.34 2.30
N ASN A 9 -9.23 -8.77 1.67
CA ASN A 9 -9.77 -10.09 1.87
C ASN A 9 -9.08 -11.09 0.91
N THR A 10 -8.14 -11.87 1.44
CA THR A 10 -7.36 -12.83 0.65
C THR A 10 -8.22 -13.95 0.08
N LYS A 11 -9.34 -14.29 0.72
CA LYS A 11 -10.28 -15.31 0.23
C LYS A 11 -11.05 -14.85 -1.01
N LYS A 12 -11.28 -13.54 -1.16
CA LYS A 12 -11.88 -12.96 -2.36
C LYS A 12 -10.85 -12.68 -3.47
N CYS A 13 -9.56 -12.71 -3.15
CA CYS A 13 -8.50 -12.41 -4.10
C CYS A 13 -8.27 -13.57 -5.07
N ILE A 14 -8.37 -13.30 -6.36
CA ILE A 14 -8.18 -14.29 -7.44
C ILE A 14 -6.81 -14.17 -8.13
N GLY A 15 -5.89 -13.38 -7.59
CA GLY A 15 -4.54 -13.22 -8.17
C GLY A 15 -4.50 -12.55 -9.56
N CYS A 16 -5.50 -11.74 -9.93
CA CYS A 16 -5.58 -11.15 -11.27
C CYS A 16 -4.61 -9.99 -11.53
N TYR A 17 -3.92 -9.49 -10.53
CA TYR A 17 -2.95 -8.37 -10.58
C TYR A 17 -3.52 -7.02 -11.08
N ALA A 18 -4.83 -6.89 -11.28
CA ALA A 18 -5.47 -5.64 -11.73
C ALA A 18 -5.14 -4.46 -10.80
N CYS A 19 -5.15 -4.67 -9.48
CA CYS A 19 -4.79 -3.67 -8.50
C CYS A 19 -3.33 -3.17 -8.65
N ARG A 20 -2.40 -4.07 -8.99
CA ARG A 20 -0.99 -3.72 -9.24
C ARG A 20 -0.86 -2.83 -10.47
N THR A 21 -1.46 -3.23 -11.58
CA THR A 21 -1.43 -2.49 -12.84
C THR A 21 -2.10 -1.10 -12.70
N ALA A 22 -3.25 -1.04 -12.02
CA ALA A 22 -3.93 0.22 -11.74
C ALA A 22 -3.07 1.16 -10.86
N CYS A 23 -2.41 0.62 -9.85
CA CYS A 23 -1.49 1.36 -9.00
C CYS A 23 -0.27 1.90 -9.78
N GLN A 24 0.33 1.08 -10.64
CA GLN A 24 1.44 1.48 -11.51
C GLN A 24 1.04 2.64 -12.42
N ARG A 25 -0.10 2.52 -13.08
CA ARG A 25 -0.65 3.56 -13.96
C ARG A 25 -0.92 4.87 -13.22
N GLN A 26 -1.58 4.79 -12.06
CA GLN A 26 -1.96 5.96 -11.25
C GLN A 26 -0.73 6.73 -10.75
N ASN A 27 0.32 6.02 -10.38
CA ASN A 27 1.52 6.62 -9.79
C ASN A 27 2.65 6.83 -10.81
N GLY A 28 2.43 6.55 -12.09
CA GLY A 28 3.42 6.72 -13.16
C GLY A 28 4.69 5.87 -12.95
N LEU A 29 4.53 4.67 -12.36
CA LEU A 29 5.64 3.78 -12.08
C LEU A 29 6.13 3.08 -13.34
N ASP A 30 7.42 2.77 -13.38
CA ASP A 30 7.95 1.90 -14.42
C ASP A 30 7.35 0.48 -14.28
N PRO A 31 7.27 -0.30 -15.37
CA PRO A 31 6.67 -1.65 -15.34
C PRO A 31 7.32 -2.63 -14.34
N THR A 32 8.58 -2.40 -14.00
CA THR A 32 9.34 -3.16 -13.01
C THR A 32 9.01 -2.78 -11.58
N ASP A 33 8.54 -1.54 -11.36
CA ASP A 33 8.24 -1.00 -10.03
C ASP A 33 6.80 -1.28 -9.64
N SER A 34 6.56 -1.51 -8.36
CA SER A 34 5.21 -1.68 -7.84
C SER A 34 5.13 -1.35 -6.36
N PHE A 35 4.07 -0.64 -5.97
CA PHE A 35 3.74 -0.42 -4.57
C PHE A 35 2.93 -1.58 -3.97
N ILE A 36 2.53 -2.56 -4.79
CA ILE A 36 1.81 -3.75 -4.37
C ILE A 36 2.66 -4.97 -4.75
N ARG A 37 3.15 -5.67 -3.73
CA ARG A 37 3.83 -6.94 -3.84
C ARG A 37 2.82 -8.06 -3.65
N PHE A 38 2.98 -9.15 -4.37
CA PHE A 38 2.20 -10.36 -4.13
C PHE A 38 3.09 -11.44 -3.49
N GLU A 39 2.55 -12.08 -2.47
CA GLU A 39 3.03 -13.37 -1.99
C GLU A 39 2.02 -14.43 -2.40
N GLU A 40 2.53 -15.53 -2.91
CA GLU A 40 1.73 -16.68 -3.32
C GLU A 40 2.10 -17.85 -2.42
N ARG A 41 1.08 -18.51 -1.87
CA ARG A 41 1.27 -19.65 -0.97
C ARG A 41 0.43 -20.81 -1.47
N GLU A 42 1.03 -21.97 -1.58
CA GLU A 42 0.30 -23.21 -1.75
C GLU A 42 -0.28 -23.61 -0.39
N VAL A 43 -1.59 -23.90 -0.36
CA VAL A 43 -2.32 -24.34 0.83
C VAL A 43 -3.11 -25.62 0.51
N GLY A 44 -3.21 -26.50 1.51
CA GLY A 44 -3.87 -27.82 1.37
C GLY A 44 -2.89 -28.95 1.14
N GLU A 45 -3.44 -30.14 0.93
CA GLU A 45 -2.70 -31.37 0.66
C GLU A 45 -3.20 -32.00 -0.64
N TYR A 46 -2.29 -32.66 -1.37
CA TYR A 46 -2.64 -33.38 -2.59
C TYR A 46 -3.75 -34.40 -2.32
N PRO A 47 -4.80 -34.50 -3.17
CA PRO A 47 -5.01 -33.80 -4.45
C PRO A 47 -5.75 -32.46 -4.34
N SER A 48 -6.02 -31.92 -3.16
CA SER A 48 -6.81 -30.71 -2.92
C SER A 48 -5.91 -29.51 -2.61
N VAL A 49 -4.97 -29.21 -3.48
CA VAL A 49 -4.08 -28.04 -3.35
C VAL A 49 -4.73 -26.81 -3.98
N SER A 50 -4.61 -25.67 -3.34
CA SER A 50 -5.01 -24.36 -3.86
C SER A 50 -3.91 -23.32 -3.65
N VAL A 51 -3.97 -22.23 -4.39
CA VAL A 51 -3.02 -21.11 -4.23
C VAL A 51 -3.74 -19.94 -3.57
N GLU A 52 -3.19 -19.45 -2.47
CA GLU A 52 -3.61 -18.22 -1.81
C GLU A 52 -2.75 -17.07 -2.29
N HIS A 53 -3.38 -16.00 -2.80
CA HIS A 53 -2.71 -14.78 -3.23
C HIS A 53 -2.84 -13.71 -2.14
N VAL A 54 -1.70 -13.23 -1.64
CA VAL A 54 -1.65 -12.21 -0.58
C VAL A 54 -1.02 -10.93 -1.14
N PRO A 55 -1.82 -9.97 -1.58
CA PRO A 55 -1.31 -8.68 -2.03
C PRO A 55 -0.91 -7.82 -0.82
N LEU A 56 0.36 -7.47 -0.74
CA LEU A 56 0.97 -6.65 0.31
C LEU A 56 1.27 -5.24 -0.21
N GLN A 57 1.03 -4.24 0.62
CA GLN A 57 1.36 -2.85 0.37
C GLN A 57 1.76 -2.17 1.68
N CYS A 58 2.08 -0.88 1.66
CA CYS A 58 2.40 -0.15 2.89
C CYS A 58 1.22 -0.24 3.87
N MET A 59 1.52 -0.65 5.10
CA MET A 59 0.52 -0.80 6.16
C MET A 59 0.27 0.51 6.91
N HIS A 60 0.97 1.59 6.57
CA HIS A 60 0.89 2.88 7.26
C HIS A 60 0.92 2.74 8.79
N CYS A 61 1.96 2.03 9.28
CA CYS A 61 2.11 1.68 10.69
C CYS A 61 2.04 2.90 11.60
N GLU A 62 1.37 2.77 12.73
CA GLU A 62 1.30 3.78 13.79
C GLU A 62 2.69 4.08 14.37
N ASP A 63 3.46 3.00 14.66
CA ASP A 63 4.88 3.07 14.99
C ASP A 63 5.68 2.57 13.77
N ALA A 64 6.05 3.52 12.91
CA ALA A 64 6.65 3.22 11.61
C ALA A 64 8.18 3.11 11.71
N PRO A 65 8.77 1.90 11.74
CA PRO A 65 10.22 1.72 11.86
C PRO A 65 10.97 2.38 10.70
N CYS A 66 10.36 2.47 9.54
CA CYS A 66 10.93 3.14 8.39
C CYS A 66 11.03 4.67 8.53
N ALA A 67 10.19 5.30 9.35
CA ALA A 67 10.31 6.71 9.69
C ALA A 67 11.41 6.91 10.75
N SER A 68 11.44 6.04 11.75
CA SER A 68 12.42 6.12 12.86
C SER A 68 13.88 6.01 12.40
N VAL A 69 14.15 5.18 11.37
CA VAL A 69 15.53 4.99 10.85
C VAL A 69 15.93 6.03 9.80
N CYS A 70 15.04 6.95 9.41
CA CYS A 70 15.34 7.90 8.34
C CYS A 70 16.24 9.04 8.82
N PRO A 71 17.50 9.13 8.37
CA PRO A 71 18.46 10.12 8.89
C PRO A 71 18.11 11.56 8.49
N THR A 72 17.37 11.74 7.40
CA THR A 72 16.97 13.07 6.90
C THR A 72 15.54 13.44 7.30
N GLY A 73 14.80 12.53 7.94
CA GLY A 73 13.37 12.71 8.21
C GLY A 73 12.52 12.78 6.94
N ALA A 74 13.04 12.32 5.80
CA ALA A 74 12.28 12.23 4.55
C ALA A 74 11.10 11.26 4.70
N ALA A 75 11.32 10.10 5.34
CA ALA A 75 10.23 9.21 5.72
C ALA A 75 9.69 9.69 7.08
N HIS A 76 8.41 10.01 7.14
CA HIS A 76 7.74 10.52 8.34
C HIS A 76 6.27 10.08 8.36
N ILE A 77 5.62 10.29 9.49
CA ILE A 77 4.18 10.09 9.65
C ILE A 77 3.53 11.45 9.52
N GLY A 78 2.60 11.58 8.58
CA GLY A 78 1.80 12.79 8.37
C GLY A 78 0.77 13.02 9.48
N PRO A 79 0.14 14.20 9.51
CA PRO A 79 -0.87 14.55 10.53
C PRO A 79 -2.14 13.69 10.43
N ASP A 80 -2.36 13.05 9.30
CA ASP A 80 -3.46 12.11 9.00
C ASP A 80 -3.11 10.64 9.31
N GLY A 81 -1.95 10.38 9.94
CA GLY A 81 -1.46 9.04 10.24
C GLY A 81 -0.87 8.30 9.04
N ILE A 82 -0.84 8.92 7.87
CA ILE A 82 -0.26 8.32 6.67
C ILE A 82 1.27 8.43 6.74
N VAL A 83 1.95 7.31 6.56
CA VAL A 83 3.41 7.34 6.42
C VAL A 83 3.74 7.87 5.03
N GLU A 84 4.55 8.90 4.95
CA GLU A 84 4.94 9.55 3.69
C GLU A 84 6.45 9.53 3.49
N VAL A 85 6.88 9.88 2.27
CA VAL A 85 8.29 10.10 1.93
C VAL A 85 8.40 11.40 1.15
N ASP A 86 9.08 12.37 1.72
CA ASP A 86 9.45 13.59 1.02
C ASP A 86 10.60 13.28 0.04
N GLN A 87 10.27 13.31 -1.24
CA GLN A 87 11.21 12.99 -2.33
C GLN A 87 12.38 13.98 -2.39
N GLY A 88 12.16 15.24 -2.01
CA GLY A 88 13.19 16.28 -2.01
C GLY A 88 14.21 16.13 -0.89
N ARG A 89 13.83 15.50 0.23
CA ARG A 89 14.71 15.23 1.38
C ARG A 89 15.33 13.84 1.35
N CYS A 90 14.84 12.96 0.47
CA CYS A 90 15.31 11.58 0.38
C CYS A 90 16.70 11.52 -0.27
N ILE A 91 17.68 10.99 0.44
CA ILE A 91 19.04 10.78 -0.06
C ILE A 91 19.29 9.38 -0.65
N GLY A 92 18.27 8.54 -0.72
CA GLY A 92 18.37 7.19 -1.30
C GLY A 92 19.24 6.21 -0.49
N CYS A 93 19.40 6.38 0.81
CA CYS A 93 20.23 5.52 1.67
C CYS A 93 19.66 4.10 1.89
N LEU A 94 18.40 3.86 1.56
CA LEU A 94 17.68 2.60 1.62
C LEU A 94 17.43 2.02 3.03
N TYR A 95 17.80 2.70 4.12
CA TYR A 95 17.57 2.22 5.48
C TYR A 95 16.10 1.92 5.76
N CYS A 96 15.19 2.75 5.25
CA CYS A 96 13.75 2.52 5.38
C CYS A 96 13.24 1.28 4.61
N MET A 97 13.95 0.84 3.57
CA MET A 97 13.65 -0.42 2.88
C MET A 97 14.08 -1.61 3.75
N ALA A 98 15.28 -1.56 4.32
CA ALA A 98 15.79 -2.60 5.22
C ALA A 98 14.96 -2.72 6.51
N ALA A 99 14.47 -1.59 7.04
CA ALA A 99 13.65 -1.57 8.25
C ALA A 99 12.19 -2.00 8.04
N CYS A 100 11.70 -2.09 6.79
CA CYS A 100 10.32 -2.45 6.51
C CYS A 100 10.14 -3.98 6.59
N PRO A 101 9.36 -4.51 7.55
CA PRO A 101 9.16 -5.95 7.67
C PRO A 101 8.35 -6.53 6.51
N TYR A 102 7.56 -5.70 5.83
CA TYR A 102 6.72 -6.11 4.69
C TYR A 102 7.43 -5.97 3.34
N GLN A 103 8.60 -5.32 3.30
CA GLN A 103 9.39 -5.09 2.07
C GLN A 103 8.57 -4.48 0.92
N VAL A 104 7.72 -3.50 1.23
CA VAL A 104 6.80 -2.84 0.29
C VAL A 104 7.25 -1.42 -0.08
N ARG A 105 8.54 -1.15 -0.01
CA ARG A 105 9.16 0.08 -0.45
C ARG A 105 9.99 -0.17 -1.70
N ASN A 106 9.94 0.74 -2.64
CA ASN A 106 10.70 0.68 -3.89
C ASN A 106 11.65 1.86 -4.00
N ARG A 107 12.78 1.64 -4.63
CA ARG A 107 13.66 2.71 -5.07
C ARG A 107 13.26 3.12 -6.47
N ASN A 108 12.98 4.37 -6.68
CA ASN A 108 12.77 4.90 -8.02
C ASN A 108 14.14 5.01 -8.73
N GLU A 109 14.34 4.28 -9.79
CA GLU A 109 15.60 4.24 -10.55
C GLU A 109 15.98 5.61 -11.14
N LYS A 110 14.99 6.44 -11.50
CA LYS A 110 15.22 7.74 -12.13
C LYS A 110 15.62 8.81 -11.14
N THR A 111 15.01 8.81 -9.95
CA THR A 111 15.26 9.84 -8.92
C THR A 111 16.23 9.38 -7.84
N GLY A 112 16.45 8.07 -7.72
CA GLY A 112 17.20 7.45 -6.64
C GLY A 112 16.48 7.47 -5.29
N ALA A 113 15.36 8.17 -5.17
CA ALA A 113 14.58 8.27 -3.95
C ALA A 113 13.73 7.02 -3.71
N VAL A 114 13.41 6.75 -2.43
CA VAL A 114 12.50 5.66 -2.07
C VAL A 114 11.06 6.14 -2.16
N ASP A 115 10.19 5.28 -2.69
CA ASP A 115 8.76 5.53 -2.74
C ASP A 115 7.94 4.31 -2.29
N LYS A 116 6.63 4.50 -2.07
CA LYS A 116 5.71 3.47 -1.60
C LYS A 116 4.26 3.89 -1.78
N CYS A 117 3.32 3.01 -1.44
CA CYS A 117 1.90 3.35 -1.38
C CYS A 117 1.65 4.58 -0.49
N ARG A 118 0.83 5.51 -0.97
CA ARG A 118 0.43 6.77 -0.29
C ARG A 118 -1.08 6.87 -0.15
N PHE A 119 -1.80 5.76 -0.27
CA PHE A 119 -3.26 5.74 -0.41
C PHE A 119 -3.78 6.69 -1.50
N CYS A 120 -3.04 6.79 -2.62
CA CYS A 120 -3.31 7.70 -3.75
C CYS A 120 -3.42 9.19 -3.35
N ASN A 121 -2.64 9.62 -2.35
CA ASN A 121 -2.65 10.99 -1.81
C ASN A 121 -4.04 11.40 -1.30
N VAL A 122 -4.46 10.81 -0.20
CA VAL A 122 -5.77 11.08 0.44
C VAL A 122 -6.02 12.56 0.69
N SER A 123 -4.97 13.37 0.87
CA SER A 123 -5.08 14.84 0.98
C SER A 123 -5.74 15.51 -0.22
N ASN A 124 -5.82 14.85 -1.37
CA ASN A 124 -6.55 15.32 -2.56
C ASN A 124 -8.00 14.82 -2.62
N TYR A 125 -8.42 13.94 -1.69
CA TYR A 125 -9.78 13.38 -1.63
C TYR A 125 -10.75 14.25 -0.84
N THR A 126 -10.75 15.54 -1.07
CA THR A 126 -11.69 16.45 -0.40
C THR A 126 -13.15 16.33 -0.88
N SER A 127 -13.43 15.42 -1.81
CA SER A 127 -14.77 15.31 -2.44
C SER A 127 -15.42 13.92 -2.38
N GLY A 128 -14.93 12.99 -1.57
CA GLY A 128 -15.63 11.73 -1.22
C GLY A 128 -15.92 10.73 -2.34
N THR A 129 -15.41 10.92 -3.55
CA THR A 129 -15.75 10.10 -4.72
C THR A 129 -14.58 9.37 -5.38
N GLU A 130 -13.36 9.67 -5.01
CA GLU A 130 -12.18 9.04 -5.62
C GLU A 130 -11.52 8.05 -4.68
N MET A 131 -11.90 6.79 -4.78
CA MET A 131 -11.26 5.69 -4.08
C MET A 131 -9.87 5.41 -4.64
N CYS A 132 -9.02 4.76 -3.86
CA CYS A 132 -7.72 4.27 -4.34
C CYS A 132 -7.89 3.45 -5.62
N SER A 133 -7.09 3.72 -6.65
CA SER A 133 -7.18 3.04 -7.95
C SER A 133 -7.12 1.52 -7.84
N CYS A 134 -6.40 0.98 -6.85
CA CYS A 134 -6.33 -0.46 -6.60
C CYS A 134 -7.64 -1.04 -6.02
N VAL A 135 -8.46 -0.23 -5.37
CA VAL A 135 -9.79 -0.62 -4.89
C VAL A 135 -10.76 -0.63 -6.06
N THR A 136 -10.83 0.47 -6.82
CA THR A 136 -11.71 0.61 -7.98
C THR A 136 -11.43 -0.46 -9.05
N ALA A 137 -10.17 -0.85 -9.24
CA ALA A 137 -9.80 -1.85 -10.23
C ALA A 137 -10.00 -3.30 -9.76
N CYS A 138 -10.39 -3.54 -8.50
CA CYS A 138 -10.55 -4.89 -7.99
C CYS A 138 -11.88 -5.51 -8.43
N PRO A 139 -11.89 -6.53 -9.32
CA PRO A 139 -13.12 -7.08 -9.87
C PRO A 139 -13.93 -7.90 -8.86
N THR A 140 -13.28 -8.39 -7.80
CA THR A 140 -13.91 -9.23 -6.77
C THR A 140 -14.28 -8.47 -5.50
N GLY A 141 -13.99 -7.16 -5.44
CA GLY A 141 -14.18 -6.38 -4.21
C GLY A 141 -13.32 -6.87 -3.03
N ALA A 142 -12.18 -7.50 -3.33
CA ALA A 142 -11.27 -7.98 -2.28
C ALA A 142 -10.56 -6.86 -1.51
N ARG A 143 -10.67 -5.61 -1.96
CA ARG A 143 -10.04 -4.44 -1.35
C ARG A 143 -11.09 -3.42 -0.97
N ILE A 144 -11.05 -3.00 0.27
CA ILE A 144 -11.93 -1.95 0.82
C ILE A 144 -11.02 -0.91 1.47
N PHE A 145 -11.23 0.35 1.13
CA PHE A 145 -10.50 1.49 1.70
C PHE A 145 -11.48 2.43 2.38
N GLY A 146 -11.11 2.98 3.51
CA GLY A 146 -11.96 3.92 4.20
C GLY A 146 -11.33 4.53 5.45
N ASP A 147 -12.14 5.33 6.14
CA ASP A 147 -11.81 5.92 7.42
C ASP A 147 -12.23 4.98 8.55
N LEU A 148 -11.28 4.61 9.40
CA LEU A 148 -11.50 3.72 10.55
C LEU A 148 -12.26 4.41 11.69
N ASP A 149 -12.32 5.74 11.68
CA ASP A 149 -13.04 6.53 12.69
C ASP A 149 -14.50 6.77 12.27
N ASP A 150 -14.88 6.42 11.03
CA ASP A 150 -16.25 6.49 10.53
C ASP A 150 -16.99 5.15 10.76
N PRO A 151 -17.97 5.10 11.69
CA PRO A 151 -18.72 3.87 11.98
C PRO A 151 -19.58 3.40 10.80
N ASP A 152 -19.88 4.28 9.85
CA ASP A 152 -20.67 3.94 8.66
C ASP A 152 -19.82 3.44 7.49
N CYS A 153 -18.50 3.53 7.60
CA CYS A 153 -17.58 3.03 6.60
C CYS A 153 -17.69 1.50 6.45
N GLU A 154 -17.69 1.02 5.20
CA GLU A 154 -17.73 -0.40 4.87
C GLU A 154 -16.56 -1.16 5.51
N LEU A 155 -15.38 -0.51 5.61
CA LEU A 155 -14.18 -1.07 6.23
C LEU A 155 -14.40 -1.47 7.70
N VAL A 156 -15.25 -0.74 8.42
CA VAL A 156 -15.51 -0.98 9.86
C VAL A 156 -16.58 -2.05 10.07
N LYS A 157 -17.43 -2.28 9.05
CA LYS A 157 -18.54 -3.24 9.09
C LYS A 157 -18.14 -4.67 8.69
N GLU A 158 -17.00 -4.88 8.03
CA GLU A 158 -16.45 -6.17 7.58
C GLU A 158 -15.47 -6.77 8.61
#